data_04ecd5db1d51c0432056e87f74799b23
#
_entry.id   04ecd5db1d51c0432056e87f74799b23
#
_cell.length_a   1.000
_cell.length_b   1.000
_cell.length_c   1.000
_cell.angle_alpha   90.00
_cell.angle_beta   90.00
_cell.angle_gamma   90.00
#
_symmetry.space_group_name_H-M   'P 1'
#
loop_
_entity.id
_entity.type
_entity.pdbx_description
1 polymer ?
#
loop_
_entity_poly.entity_id
_entity_poly.type
_entity_poly.pdbx_seq_one_letter_code
_entity_poly.pdbx_strand_id
1 'polypeptide(L)'
;SLPNIVVITIPMAFLFGILVSIGRLSADSELIAMRSTGVSLLSLYRPILILSLVLTALNTYLMLTLLPAGNHALQRLRIDIVTQSINKQVEPRVFYDEWPGFMLYVWDAPPAAQEWHGVLLAERRPGAESQVTIAERGRIRVDETGERVNLTLTNAKTHRVDMDDPERYTVVLSDTLERLVEDRFTTNQRAKVKASKGLREKTIPELRRDLASPDFPEQLANLARVEIHKKFSLPAACLVFGLIALPMGFGARRGASKSSSFALSIVIILFYWVVLSNGEEAARVGKMSPWLAMWLPNLILAAFGLYLLWRLNRDKSLDLR
;
A
#
# COMPACT_ATOMS: atom_id res chain seq x y z
N SER A 1 2.46 -7.79 0.49
CA SER A 1 3.77 -7.13 0.38
C SER A 1 4.46 -7.13 1.74
N LEU A 2 5.61 -7.80 1.86
CA LEU A 2 6.40 -7.91 3.08
C LEU A 2 6.73 -6.55 3.73
N PRO A 3 7.13 -5.49 2.98
CA PRO A 3 7.47 -4.21 3.59
C PRO A 3 6.32 -3.57 4.38
N ASN A 4 5.09 -3.74 3.92
CA ASN A 4 3.92 -3.19 4.61
C ASN A 4 3.67 -3.85 5.97
N ILE A 5 3.87 -5.17 6.05
CA ILE A 5 3.73 -5.93 7.29
C ILE A 5 4.78 -5.49 8.31
N VAL A 6 6.04 -5.33 7.89
CA VAL A 6 7.15 -4.93 8.77
C VAL A 6 6.88 -3.58 9.43
N VAL A 7 6.46 -2.56 8.64
CA VAL A 7 6.17 -1.21 9.13
C VAL A 7 5.08 -1.20 10.21
N ILE A 8 4.06 -2.04 10.04
CA ILE A 8 2.94 -2.15 10.99
C ILE A 8 3.36 -2.94 12.24
N THR A 9 4.18 -3.97 12.06
CA THR A 9 4.60 -4.87 13.15
C THR A 9 5.56 -4.18 14.13
N ILE A 10 6.42 -3.27 13.67
CA ILE A 10 7.41 -2.59 14.53
C ILE A 10 6.78 -1.89 15.73
N PRO A 11 5.77 -0.99 15.61
CA PRO A 11 5.14 -0.37 16.77
C PRO A 11 4.48 -1.37 17.71
N MET A 12 3.85 -2.40 17.16
CA MET A 12 3.18 -3.42 17.96
C MET A 12 4.17 -4.28 18.75
N ALA A 13 5.23 -4.75 18.10
CA ALA A 13 6.28 -5.54 18.74
C ALA A 13 6.98 -4.73 19.83
N PHE A 14 7.19 -3.43 19.59
CA PHE A 14 7.76 -2.50 20.55
C PHE A 14 6.88 -2.36 21.79
N LEU A 15 5.59 -2.06 21.64
CA LEU A 15 4.65 -1.96 22.75
C LEU A 15 4.59 -3.26 23.55
N PHE A 16 4.45 -4.38 22.85
CA PHE A 16 4.43 -5.70 23.45
C PHE A 16 5.70 -5.97 24.26
N GLY A 17 6.88 -5.79 23.66
CA GLY A 17 8.16 -6.05 24.31
C GLY A 17 8.37 -5.20 25.56
N ILE A 18 8.02 -3.90 25.52
CA ILE A 18 8.16 -3.01 26.67
C ILE A 18 7.18 -3.36 27.78
N LEU A 19 5.89 -3.57 27.46
CA LEU A 19 4.90 -3.90 28.49
C LEU A 19 5.21 -5.21 29.18
N VAL A 20 5.66 -6.23 28.46
CA VAL A 20 6.07 -7.50 29.04
C VAL A 20 7.32 -7.32 29.90
N SER A 21 8.31 -6.55 29.46
CA SER A 21 9.53 -6.28 30.22
C SER A 21 9.25 -5.51 31.50
N ILE A 22 8.48 -4.43 31.43
CA ILE A 22 8.11 -3.63 32.61
C ILE A 22 7.20 -4.43 33.54
N GLY A 23 6.27 -5.21 32.99
CA GLY A 23 5.40 -6.09 33.76
C GLY A 23 6.18 -7.14 34.54
N ARG A 24 7.26 -7.71 33.97
CA ARG A 24 8.18 -8.61 34.65
C ARG A 24 8.92 -7.90 35.77
N LEU A 25 9.55 -6.76 35.53
CA LEU A 25 10.25 -5.95 36.52
C LEU A 25 9.31 -5.55 37.68
N SER A 26 8.04 -5.29 37.37
CA SER A 26 7.01 -4.98 38.36
C SER A 26 6.64 -6.21 39.21
N ALA A 27 6.43 -7.38 38.58
CA ALA A 27 6.07 -8.63 39.23
C ALA A 27 7.21 -9.13 40.18
N ASP A 28 8.44 -9.00 39.72
CA ASP A 28 9.63 -9.40 40.46
C ASP A 28 10.04 -8.33 41.55
N SER A 29 9.21 -7.27 41.73
CA SER A 29 9.43 -6.14 42.67
C SER A 29 10.72 -5.34 42.41
N GLU A 30 11.40 -5.57 41.30
CA GLU A 30 12.64 -4.87 40.93
C GLU A 30 12.43 -3.37 40.74
N LEU A 31 11.29 -2.95 40.20
CA LEU A 31 10.93 -1.53 40.05
C LEU A 31 10.80 -0.82 41.42
N ILE A 32 10.29 -1.54 42.43
CA ILE A 32 10.16 -1.01 43.79
C ILE A 32 11.55 -0.91 44.41
N ALA A 33 12.40 -1.94 44.27
CA ALA A 33 13.76 -1.93 44.72
C ALA A 33 14.60 -0.79 44.13
N MET A 34 14.49 -0.56 42.81
CA MET A 34 15.14 0.58 42.14
C MET A 34 14.66 1.94 42.68
N ARG A 35 13.37 2.05 43.00
CA ARG A 35 12.82 3.30 43.61
C ARG A 35 13.30 3.51 45.04
N SER A 36 13.41 2.46 45.83
CA SER A 36 13.91 2.55 47.22
C SER A 36 15.39 2.98 47.29
N THR A 37 16.18 2.70 46.25
CA THR A 37 17.56 3.17 46.10
C THR A 37 17.65 4.61 45.54
N GLY A 38 16.52 5.31 45.36
CA GLY A 38 16.49 6.70 44.91
C GLY A 38 16.49 6.90 43.40
N VAL A 39 16.38 5.84 42.59
CA VAL A 39 16.29 5.95 41.11
C VAL A 39 14.99 6.66 40.72
N SER A 40 15.11 7.77 40.00
CA SER A 40 13.95 8.55 39.58
C SER A 40 13.19 7.85 38.45
N LEU A 41 11.86 8.04 38.39
CA LEU A 41 11.03 7.57 37.29
C LEU A 41 11.52 8.07 35.93
N LEU A 42 12.00 9.32 35.90
CA LEU A 42 12.50 9.92 34.64
C LEU A 42 13.76 9.19 34.16
N SER A 43 14.58 8.67 35.07
CA SER A 43 15.74 7.87 34.70
C SER A 43 15.34 6.53 34.05
N LEU A 44 14.24 5.91 34.51
CA LEU A 44 13.68 4.70 33.89
C LEU A 44 13.02 5.00 32.55
N TYR A 45 12.51 6.21 32.36
CA TYR A 45 11.89 6.64 31.09
C TYR A 45 12.90 6.88 29.98
N ARG A 46 14.10 7.39 30.31
CA ARG A 46 15.10 7.79 29.30
C ARG A 46 15.39 6.68 28.28
N PRO A 47 15.74 5.45 28.65
CA PRO A 47 16.07 4.39 27.70
C PRO A 47 14.85 4.02 26.82
N ILE A 48 13.64 4.06 27.39
CA ILE A 48 12.40 3.77 26.65
C ILE A 48 12.13 4.84 25.61
N LEU A 49 12.28 6.13 25.97
CA LEU A 49 12.09 7.25 25.06
C LEU A 49 13.14 7.27 23.94
N ILE A 50 14.40 6.99 24.28
CA ILE A 50 15.47 6.89 23.27
C ILE A 50 15.15 5.77 22.29
N LEU A 51 14.79 4.59 22.79
CA LEU A 51 14.44 3.46 21.92
C LEU A 51 13.20 3.76 21.07
N SER A 52 12.17 4.39 21.65
CA SER A 52 10.96 4.78 20.91
C SER A 52 11.27 5.79 19.81
N LEU A 53 12.18 6.74 20.07
CA LEU A 53 12.62 7.72 19.07
C LEU A 53 13.40 7.05 17.93
N VAL A 54 14.31 6.16 18.25
CA VAL A 54 15.09 5.40 17.26
C VAL A 54 14.16 4.55 16.41
N LEU A 55 13.20 3.85 17.01
CA LEU A 55 12.24 3.04 16.26
C LEU A 55 11.27 3.88 15.42
N THR A 56 10.88 5.06 15.91
CA THR A 56 10.09 6.02 15.13
C THR A 56 10.86 6.49 13.91
N ALA A 57 12.13 6.87 14.07
CA ALA A 57 12.98 7.29 12.97
C ALA A 57 13.19 6.17 11.94
N LEU A 58 13.50 4.97 12.43
CA LEU A 58 13.66 3.77 11.60
C LEU A 58 12.37 3.47 10.83
N ASN A 59 11.23 3.43 11.52
CA ASN A 59 9.95 3.10 10.90
C ASN A 59 9.50 4.18 9.89
N THR A 60 9.80 5.46 10.18
CA THR A 60 9.59 6.57 9.22
C THR A 60 10.44 6.37 7.97
N TYR A 61 11.71 6.04 8.13
CA TYR A 61 12.61 5.74 7.01
C TYR A 61 12.08 4.57 6.16
N LEU A 62 11.68 3.48 6.80
CA LEU A 62 11.09 2.33 6.10
C LEU A 62 9.82 2.71 5.33
N MET A 63 8.97 3.53 5.93
CA MET A 63 7.69 3.97 5.33
C MET A 63 7.90 4.90 4.13
N LEU A 64 8.92 5.76 4.18
CA LEU A 64 9.17 6.75 3.14
C LEU A 64 10.01 6.21 1.98
N THR A 65 10.91 5.26 2.24
CA THR A 65 11.88 4.77 1.26
C THR A 65 11.66 3.31 0.87
N LEU A 66 11.67 2.41 1.84
CA LEU A 66 11.61 0.97 1.56
C LEU A 66 10.24 0.52 1.07
N LEU A 67 9.17 1.08 1.61
CA LEU A 67 7.81 0.71 1.23
C LEU A 67 7.51 1.06 -0.25
N PRO A 68 7.74 2.30 -0.73
CA PRO A 68 7.56 2.62 -2.14
C PRO A 68 8.49 1.79 -3.04
N ALA A 69 9.78 1.68 -2.71
CA ALA A 69 10.75 0.93 -3.50
C ALA A 69 10.37 -0.56 -3.63
N GLY A 70 9.99 -1.19 -2.52
CA GLY A 70 9.55 -2.58 -2.50
C GLY A 70 8.27 -2.82 -3.31
N ASN A 71 7.34 -1.89 -3.25
CA ASN A 71 6.10 -1.98 -4.01
C ASN A 71 6.34 -1.79 -5.51
N HIS A 72 7.20 -0.84 -5.91
CA HIS A 72 7.62 -0.68 -7.30
C HIS A 72 8.32 -1.93 -7.85
N ALA A 73 9.19 -2.56 -7.05
CA ALA A 73 9.84 -3.80 -7.45
C ALA A 73 8.82 -4.96 -7.65
N LEU A 74 7.86 -5.08 -6.74
CA LEU A 74 6.78 -6.07 -6.87
C LEU A 74 5.88 -5.80 -8.07
N GLN A 75 5.59 -4.53 -8.37
CA GLN A 75 4.78 -4.15 -9.53
C GLN A 75 5.51 -4.54 -10.83
N ARG A 76 6.80 -4.22 -10.95
CA ARG A 76 7.62 -4.64 -12.10
C ARG A 76 7.61 -6.17 -12.27
N LEU A 77 7.86 -6.91 -11.18
CA LEU A 77 7.83 -8.37 -11.22
C LEU A 77 6.47 -8.92 -11.67
N ARG A 78 5.35 -8.33 -11.20
CA ARG A 78 4.00 -8.72 -11.64
C ARG A 78 3.81 -8.47 -13.13
N ILE A 79 4.24 -7.29 -13.63
CA ILE A 79 4.17 -6.94 -15.05
C ILE A 79 4.97 -7.93 -15.87
N ASP A 80 6.20 -8.25 -15.45
CA ASP A 80 7.07 -9.20 -16.15
C ASP A 80 6.42 -10.59 -16.21
N ILE A 81 5.86 -11.07 -15.09
CA ILE A 81 5.18 -12.38 -15.04
C ILE A 81 3.96 -12.39 -15.97
N VAL A 82 3.12 -11.36 -15.94
CA VAL A 82 1.92 -11.25 -16.81
C VAL A 82 2.35 -11.19 -18.28
N THR A 83 3.34 -10.36 -18.62
CA THR A 83 3.84 -10.23 -19.99
C THR A 83 4.42 -11.55 -20.49
N GLN A 84 5.21 -12.25 -19.66
CA GLN A 84 5.74 -13.56 -20.02
C GLN A 84 4.64 -14.62 -20.16
N SER A 85 3.62 -14.58 -19.31
CA SER A 85 2.50 -15.51 -19.40
C SER A 85 1.70 -15.32 -20.68
N ILE A 86 1.41 -14.09 -21.07
CA ILE A 86 0.72 -13.77 -22.33
C ILE A 86 1.56 -14.25 -23.53
N ASN A 87 2.84 -13.94 -23.55
CA ASN A 87 3.73 -14.35 -24.64
C ASN A 87 3.90 -15.87 -24.75
N LYS A 88 3.80 -16.62 -23.65
CA LYS A 88 3.86 -18.08 -23.65
C LYS A 88 2.53 -18.75 -24.05
N GLN A 89 1.41 -18.07 -23.89
CA GLN A 89 0.09 -18.60 -24.23
C GLN A 89 -0.24 -18.45 -25.72
N VAL A 90 0.47 -17.58 -26.44
CA VAL A 90 0.25 -17.41 -27.88
C VAL A 90 1.05 -18.49 -28.63
N GLU A 91 0.35 -19.57 -29.00
CA GLU A 91 0.91 -20.61 -29.86
C GLU A 91 0.92 -20.13 -31.32
N PRO A 92 2.02 -20.32 -32.05
CA PRO A 92 2.07 -19.96 -33.45
C PRO A 92 1.07 -20.77 -34.28
N ARG A 93 0.51 -20.13 -35.31
CA ARG A 93 -0.42 -20.73 -36.28
C ARG A 93 -1.81 -21.12 -35.73
N VAL A 94 -2.21 -20.49 -34.61
CA VAL A 94 -3.54 -20.63 -34.03
C VAL A 94 -4.28 -19.28 -34.13
N PHE A 95 -5.57 -19.33 -34.43
CA PHE A 95 -6.45 -18.17 -34.38
C PHE A 95 -6.98 -17.98 -32.97
N TYR A 96 -6.75 -16.82 -32.38
CA TYR A 96 -7.26 -16.40 -31.07
C TYR A 96 -8.43 -15.45 -31.27
N ASP A 97 -9.62 -15.87 -30.89
CA ASP A 97 -10.87 -15.08 -30.92
C ASP A 97 -11.40 -14.74 -29.51
N GLU A 98 -10.64 -15.11 -28.49
CA GLU A 98 -11.00 -14.89 -27.08
C GLU A 98 -11.09 -13.41 -26.72
N TRP A 99 -10.48 -12.53 -27.52
CA TRP A 99 -10.50 -11.09 -27.28
C TRP A 99 -11.70 -10.44 -27.94
N PRO A 100 -12.57 -9.75 -27.18
CA PRO A 100 -13.79 -9.17 -27.73
C PRO A 100 -13.52 -8.18 -28.87
N GLY A 101 -13.98 -8.50 -30.05
CA GLY A 101 -13.84 -7.67 -31.24
C GLY A 101 -12.51 -7.76 -31.97
N PHE A 102 -11.62 -8.65 -31.53
CA PHE A 102 -10.34 -8.91 -32.18
C PHE A 102 -10.15 -10.40 -32.44
N MET A 103 -9.61 -10.71 -33.60
CA MET A 103 -9.08 -12.04 -33.91
C MET A 103 -7.60 -11.88 -34.21
N LEU A 104 -6.77 -12.57 -33.45
CA LEU A 104 -5.32 -12.52 -33.59
C LEU A 104 -4.82 -13.84 -34.17
N TYR A 105 -3.90 -13.77 -35.13
CA TYR A 105 -3.16 -14.88 -35.65
C TYR A 105 -1.68 -14.52 -35.73
N VAL A 106 -0.82 -15.41 -35.25
CA VAL A 106 0.64 -15.20 -35.24
C VAL A 106 1.29 -16.35 -36.01
N TRP A 107 2.11 -16.02 -37.00
CA TRP A 107 2.77 -17.02 -37.83
C TRP A 107 3.89 -17.74 -37.06
N ASP A 108 4.72 -16.96 -36.36
CA ASP A 108 5.83 -17.47 -35.57
C ASP A 108 6.01 -16.68 -34.27
N ALA A 109 6.12 -17.40 -33.16
CA ALA A 109 6.23 -16.83 -31.82
C ALA A 109 7.40 -17.54 -31.07
N PRO A 110 8.65 -17.12 -31.31
CA PRO A 110 9.81 -17.73 -30.66
C PRO A 110 9.72 -17.62 -29.14
N PRO A 111 9.86 -18.72 -28.37
CA PRO A 111 9.67 -18.70 -26.93
C PRO A 111 10.64 -17.79 -26.15
N ALA A 112 11.80 -17.48 -26.75
CA ALA A 112 12.82 -16.64 -26.17
C ALA A 112 12.73 -15.18 -26.62
N ALA A 113 12.04 -14.88 -27.70
CA ALA A 113 11.86 -13.54 -28.20
C ALA A 113 10.54 -12.97 -27.71
N GLN A 114 10.56 -11.77 -27.13
CA GLN A 114 9.35 -11.03 -26.75
C GLN A 114 8.68 -10.37 -27.99
N GLU A 115 8.91 -10.93 -29.17
CA GLU A 115 8.48 -10.39 -30.44
C GLU A 115 7.94 -11.51 -31.34
N TRP A 116 6.78 -11.30 -31.92
CA TRP A 116 6.11 -12.20 -32.84
C TRP A 116 6.42 -11.82 -34.29
N HIS A 117 6.49 -12.79 -35.17
CA HIS A 117 6.68 -12.59 -36.60
C HIS A 117 5.44 -12.99 -37.38
N GLY A 118 5.05 -12.14 -38.33
CA GLY A 118 3.89 -12.37 -39.17
C GLY A 118 2.58 -12.34 -38.37
N VAL A 119 2.15 -11.16 -37.98
CA VAL A 119 0.96 -10.94 -37.16
C VAL A 119 -0.21 -10.49 -38.06
N LEU A 120 -1.34 -11.18 -37.95
CA LEU A 120 -2.60 -10.77 -38.55
C LEU A 120 -3.58 -10.44 -37.42
N LEU A 121 -4.11 -9.23 -37.45
CA LEU A 121 -5.12 -8.73 -36.54
C LEU A 121 -6.36 -8.36 -37.29
N ALA A 122 -7.46 -9.07 -37.12
CA ALA A 122 -8.75 -8.73 -37.66
C ALA A 122 -9.60 -8.07 -36.55
N GLU A 123 -10.07 -6.84 -36.84
CA GLU A 123 -10.94 -6.09 -35.93
C GLU A 123 -12.37 -6.09 -36.51
N ARG A 124 -13.31 -6.56 -35.68
CA ARG A 124 -14.74 -6.53 -36.00
C ARG A 124 -15.46 -5.72 -34.93
N ARG A 125 -15.85 -4.50 -35.27
CA ARG A 125 -16.65 -3.65 -34.37
C ARG A 125 -18.08 -3.54 -34.91
N PRO A 126 -19.10 -3.79 -34.07
CA PRO A 126 -20.49 -3.55 -34.47
C PRO A 126 -20.68 -2.07 -34.88
N GLY A 127 -21.10 -1.83 -36.11
CA GLY A 127 -21.34 -0.47 -36.65
C GLY A 127 -20.08 0.30 -37.11
N ALA A 128 -18.93 -0.36 -37.22
CA ALA A 128 -17.72 0.21 -37.80
C ALA A 128 -17.20 -0.66 -38.96
N GLU A 129 -16.38 -0.05 -39.83
CA GLU A 129 -15.71 -0.74 -40.92
C GLU A 129 -14.89 -1.94 -40.39
N SER A 130 -15.05 -3.09 -41.03
CA SER A 130 -14.18 -4.23 -40.73
C SER A 130 -12.79 -3.96 -41.28
N GLN A 131 -11.79 -4.14 -40.39
CA GLN A 131 -10.39 -3.90 -40.77
C GLN A 131 -9.52 -5.10 -40.46
N VAL A 132 -8.59 -5.39 -41.38
CA VAL A 132 -7.58 -6.43 -41.20
C VAL A 132 -6.21 -5.78 -41.29
N THR A 133 -5.43 -5.95 -40.24
CA THR A 133 -4.05 -5.44 -40.17
C THR A 133 -3.09 -6.60 -40.27
N ILE A 134 -2.17 -6.55 -41.20
CA ILE A 134 -1.07 -7.49 -41.38
C ILE A 134 0.22 -6.76 -40.98
N ALA A 135 0.98 -7.29 -40.09
CA ALA A 135 2.23 -6.70 -39.63
C ALA A 135 3.38 -7.71 -39.73
N GLU A 136 4.55 -7.19 -40.02
CA GLU A 136 5.77 -8.01 -40.06
C GLU A 136 6.14 -8.51 -38.67
N ARG A 137 6.00 -7.62 -37.67
CA ARG A 137 6.31 -7.93 -36.27
C ARG A 137 5.23 -7.42 -35.35
N GLY A 138 5.03 -8.13 -34.26
CA GLY A 138 4.13 -7.75 -33.19
C GLY A 138 4.76 -7.93 -31.81
N ARG A 139 4.42 -7.06 -30.89
CA ARG A 139 4.90 -7.10 -29.52
C ARG A 139 3.79 -6.70 -28.58
N ILE A 140 3.57 -7.50 -27.53
CA ILE A 140 2.69 -7.12 -26.43
C ILE A 140 3.50 -6.43 -25.35
N ARG A 141 3.01 -5.29 -24.91
CA ARG A 141 3.48 -4.58 -23.71
C ARG A 141 2.33 -4.34 -22.76
N VAL A 142 2.58 -4.66 -21.51
CA VAL A 142 1.69 -4.26 -20.43
C VAL A 142 2.19 -2.91 -19.89
N ASP A 143 1.27 -1.96 -19.73
CA ASP A 143 1.58 -0.63 -19.19
C ASP A 143 2.17 -0.72 -17.78
N GLU A 144 2.91 0.32 -17.36
CA GLU A 144 3.51 0.42 -16.02
C GLU A 144 2.48 0.29 -14.89
N THR A 145 1.23 0.57 -15.16
CA THR A 145 0.13 0.35 -14.21
C THR A 145 -0.34 -1.10 -14.16
N GLY A 146 0.04 -1.95 -15.13
CA GLY A 146 -0.45 -3.32 -15.30
C GLY A 146 -1.92 -3.39 -15.74
N GLU A 147 -2.47 -2.28 -16.24
CA GLU A 147 -3.90 -2.12 -16.55
C GLU A 147 -4.21 -2.20 -18.03
N ARG A 148 -3.27 -1.78 -18.84
CA ARG A 148 -3.45 -1.71 -20.29
C ARG A 148 -2.48 -2.66 -20.97
N VAL A 149 -3.03 -3.49 -21.82
CA VAL A 149 -2.25 -4.36 -22.70
C VAL A 149 -2.19 -3.66 -24.05
N ASN A 150 -1.03 -3.17 -24.42
CA ASN A 150 -0.80 -2.54 -25.72
C ASN A 150 -0.16 -3.56 -26.67
N LEU A 151 -0.80 -3.77 -27.80
CA LEU A 151 -0.23 -4.50 -28.93
C LEU A 151 0.44 -3.49 -29.86
N THR A 152 1.75 -3.57 -29.98
CA THR A 152 2.54 -2.75 -30.91
C THR A 152 2.85 -3.60 -32.13
N LEU A 153 2.40 -3.15 -33.28
CA LEU A 153 2.64 -3.79 -34.58
C LEU A 153 3.61 -2.93 -35.38
N THR A 154 4.65 -3.55 -35.93
CA THR A 154 5.69 -2.87 -36.74
C THR A 154 5.57 -3.29 -38.18
N ASN A 155 5.76 -2.33 -39.12
CA ASN A 155 5.55 -2.50 -40.56
C ASN A 155 4.14 -3.04 -40.87
N ALA A 156 3.10 -2.32 -40.37
CA ALA A 156 1.73 -2.74 -40.44
C ALA A 156 1.03 -2.20 -41.67
N LYS A 157 0.28 -3.06 -42.35
CA LYS A 157 -0.61 -2.74 -43.47
C LYS A 157 -2.04 -3.01 -43.02
N THR A 158 -2.82 -1.94 -42.85
CA THR A 158 -4.23 -2.05 -42.46
C THR A 158 -5.12 -1.93 -43.69
N HIS A 159 -5.87 -2.96 -43.97
CA HIS A 159 -6.86 -3.06 -45.03
C HIS A 159 -8.23 -2.79 -44.45
N ARG A 160 -8.92 -1.78 -44.99
CA ARG A 160 -10.29 -1.40 -44.59
C ARG A 160 -11.23 -1.62 -45.78
N VAL A 161 -12.34 -2.28 -45.51
CA VAL A 161 -13.43 -2.47 -46.46
C VAL A 161 -14.66 -1.87 -45.82
N ASP A 162 -15.29 -0.94 -46.55
CA ASP A 162 -16.60 -0.42 -46.20
C ASP A 162 -17.66 -1.47 -46.57
N MET A 163 -18.45 -1.91 -45.58
CA MET A 163 -19.51 -2.91 -45.83
C MET A 163 -20.67 -2.36 -46.63
N ASP A 164 -20.89 -1.04 -46.60
CA ASP A 164 -21.95 -0.37 -47.33
C ASP A 164 -21.51 0.03 -48.77
N ASP A 165 -20.21 0.17 -49.00
CA ASP A 165 -19.63 0.48 -50.32
C ASP A 165 -18.34 -0.34 -50.54
N PRO A 166 -18.47 -1.61 -51.02
CA PRO A 166 -17.31 -2.52 -51.21
C PRO A 166 -16.28 -2.01 -52.24
N GLU A 167 -16.59 -1.01 -53.04
CA GLU A 167 -15.63 -0.38 -53.96
C GLU A 167 -14.67 0.57 -53.20
N ARG A 168 -15.01 0.99 -51.98
CA ARG A 168 -14.15 1.76 -51.09
C ARG A 168 -13.20 0.86 -50.32
N TYR A 169 -12.09 0.56 -50.96
CA TYR A 169 -11.00 -0.17 -50.36
C TYR A 169 -9.83 0.76 -50.04
N THR A 170 -9.45 0.82 -48.79
CA THR A 170 -8.35 1.68 -48.32
C THR A 170 -7.26 0.86 -47.68
N VAL A 171 -6.01 1.10 -48.08
CA VAL A 171 -4.83 0.50 -47.43
C VAL A 171 -4.04 1.59 -46.73
N VAL A 172 -3.87 1.45 -45.41
CA VAL A 172 -3.07 2.35 -44.60
C VAL A 172 -1.76 1.66 -44.24
N LEU A 173 -0.65 2.26 -44.61
CA LEU A 173 0.71 1.79 -44.23
C LEU A 173 1.14 2.54 -42.99
N SER A 174 1.62 1.81 -41.97
CA SER A 174 2.09 2.38 -40.73
C SER A 174 3.39 1.68 -40.31
N ASP A 175 4.43 2.48 -40.05
CA ASP A 175 5.69 1.94 -39.55
C ASP A 175 5.52 1.32 -38.15
N THR A 176 4.71 1.98 -37.32
CA THR A 176 4.31 1.48 -36.01
C THR A 176 2.83 1.75 -35.77
N LEU A 177 2.10 0.74 -35.38
CA LEU A 177 0.68 0.81 -35.04
C LEU A 177 0.48 0.29 -33.61
N GLU A 178 0.02 1.14 -32.72
CA GLU A 178 -0.34 0.73 -31.36
C GLU A 178 -1.84 0.48 -31.26
N ARG A 179 -2.20 -0.65 -30.67
CA ARG A 179 -3.59 -1.03 -30.40
C ARG A 179 -3.74 -1.37 -28.94
N LEU A 180 -4.71 -0.76 -28.30
CA LEU A 180 -5.12 -1.09 -26.95
C LEU A 180 -6.00 -2.34 -27.01
N VAL A 181 -5.57 -3.41 -26.36
CA VAL A 181 -6.37 -4.63 -26.16
C VAL A 181 -7.15 -4.44 -24.86
N GLU A 182 -8.42 -4.06 -24.97
CA GLU A 182 -9.31 -3.94 -23.80
C GLU A 182 -9.64 -5.33 -23.25
N ASP A 183 -9.14 -5.63 -22.07
CA ASP A 183 -9.57 -6.80 -21.33
C ASP A 183 -10.84 -6.47 -20.51
N ARG A 184 -11.98 -7.04 -20.90
CA ARG A 184 -13.27 -6.88 -20.20
C ARG A 184 -13.28 -7.44 -18.77
N PHE A 185 -12.27 -8.19 -18.36
CA PHE A 185 -12.18 -8.73 -17.02
C PHE A 185 -11.83 -7.70 -15.93
N THR A 186 -11.47 -6.45 -16.31
CA THR A 186 -10.98 -5.45 -15.36
C THR A 186 -11.93 -4.30 -15.05
N THR A 187 -13.10 -4.17 -15.71
CA THR A 187 -13.76 -2.86 -15.82
C THR A 187 -14.59 -2.42 -14.61
N ASN A 188 -15.08 -3.26 -13.71
CA ASN A 188 -16.03 -2.77 -12.69
C ASN A 188 -15.68 -2.96 -11.20
N GLN A 189 -14.83 -3.89 -10.83
CA GLN A 189 -14.47 -4.06 -9.41
C GLN A 189 -12.99 -3.75 -9.10
N ARG A 190 -12.11 -3.90 -10.08
CA ARG A 190 -10.67 -3.66 -9.89
C ARG A 190 -10.31 -2.17 -9.91
N ALA A 191 -11.01 -1.32 -10.63
CA ALA A 191 -10.73 0.12 -10.67
C ALA A 191 -10.82 0.78 -9.29
N LYS A 192 -11.84 0.43 -8.47
CA LYS A 192 -11.97 0.96 -7.09
C LYS A 192 -10.91 0.40 -6.12
N VAL A 193 -10.57 -0.87 -6.24
CA VAL A 193 -9.57 -1.54 -5.37
C VAL A 193 -8.14 -1.17 -5.78
N LYS A 194 -7.90 -0.96 -7.08
CA LYS A 194 -6.58 -0.64 -7.65
C LYS A 194 -6.17 0.82 -7.40
N ALA A 195 -7.09 1.77 -7.52
CA ALA A 195 -6.82 3.17 -7.19
C ALA A 195 -6.35 3.33 -5.74
N SER A 196 -6.95 2.58 -4.78
CA SER A 196 -6.52 2.62 -3.38
C SER A 196 -5.16 1.96 -3.14
N LYS A 197 -4.79 0.91 -3.90
CA LYS A 197 -3.46 0.27 -3.80
C LYS A 197 -2.37 1.12 -4.45
N GLY A 198 -2.66 1.73 -5.59
CA GLY A 198 -1.72 2.64 -6.25
C GLY A 198 -1.33 3.86 -5.39
N LEU A 199 -2.27 4.43 -4.65
CA LEU A 199 -1.99 5.57 -3.76
C LEU A 199 -1.07 5.21 -2.59
N ARG A 200 -1.20 3.99 -2.03
CA ARG A 200 -0.32 3.49 -0.94
C ARG A 200 1.13 3.30 -1.39
N GLU A 201 1.31 3.05 -2.66
CA GLU A 201 2.62 2.77 -3.27
C GLU A 201 3.35 4.05 -3.68
N LYS A 202 2.62 5.17 -3.83
CA LYS A 202 3.18 6.44 -4.24
C LYS A 202 4.00 7.11 -3.14
N THR A 203 5.05 7.80 -3.57
CA THR A 203 5.85 8.66 -2.70
C THR A 203 5.07 9.94 -2.34
N ILE A 204 5.49 10.65 -1.29
CA ILE A 204 4.83 11.91 -0.89
C ILE A 204 4.85 12.96 -2.02
N PRO A 205 5.97 13.17 -2.75
CA PRO A 205 5.97 14.10 -3.88
C PRO A 205 5.00 13.72 -4.99
N GLU A 206 4.86 12.42 -5.30
CA GLU A 206 3.90 11.93 -6.29
C GLU A 206 2.45 12.17 -5.85
N LEU A 207 2.11 11.85 -4.58
CA LEU A 207 0.79 12.11 -4.03
C LEU A 207 0.44 13.60 -4.03
N ARG A 208 1.42 14.47 -3.76
CA ARG A 208 1.22 15.93 -3.81
C ARG A 208 1.03 16.44 -5.23
N ARG A 209 1.72 15.87 -6.22
CA ARG A 209 1.51 16.21 -7.64
C ARG A 209 0.12 15.81 -8.10
N ASP A 210 -0.33 14.60 -7.74
CA ASP A 210 -1.68 14.13 -8.05
C ASP A 210 -2.75 15.07 -7.45
N LEU A 211 -2.57 15.47 -6.18
CA LEU A 211 -3.47 16.40 -5.49
C LEU A 211 -3.47 17.81 -6.09
N ALA A 212 -2.42 18.21 -6.78
CA ALA A 212 -2.32 19.50 -7.47
C ALA A 212 -2.95 19.48 -8.87
N SER A 213 -3.25 18.30 -9.41
CA SER A 213 -3.90 18.15 -10.72
C SER A 213 -5.38 18.51 -10.63
N PRO A 214 -5.90 19.42 -11.49
CA PRO A 214 -7.32 19.81 -11.44
C PRO A 214 -8.27 18.67 -11.83
N ASP A 215 -7.79 17.67 -12.58
CA ASP A 215 -8.59 16.52 -13.01
C ASP A 215 -8.61 15.36 -12.00
N PHE A 216 -7.97 15.53 -10.83
CA PHE A 216 -7.87 14.44 -9.86
C PHE A 216 -9.20 14.27 -9.10
N PRO A 217 -9.83 13.06 -9.12
CA PRO A 217 -11.13 12.84 -8.51
C PRO A 217 -11.12 13.13 -7.01
N GLU A 218 -12.12 13.87 -6.50
CA GLU A 218 -12.20 14.27 -5.10
C GLU A 218 -12.20 13.09 -4.12
N GLN A 219 -12.83 11.97 -4.50
CA GLN A 219 -12.83 10.74 -3.72
C GLN A 219 -11.41 10.16 -3.55
N LEU A 220 -10.57 10.27 -4.59
CA LEU A 220 -9.18 9.85 -4.54
C LEU A 220 -8.30 10.86 -3.81
N ALA A 221 -8.67 12.15 -3.82
CA ALA A 221 -7.95 13.20 -3.10
C ALA A 221 -7.97 12.96 -1.57
N ASN A 222 -9.11 12.57 -1.02
CA ASN A 222 -9.19 12.21 0.40
C ASN A 222 -8.33 11.00 0.75
N LEU A 223 -8.33 9.98 -0.11
CA LEU A 223 -7.47 8.81 0.05
C LEU A 223 -5.98 9.18 -0.01
N ALA A 224 -5.58 10.06 -0.95
CA ALA A 224 -4.21 10.51 -1.07
C ALA A 224 -3.76 11.29 0.18
N ARG A 225 -4.62 12.17 0.73
CA ARG A 225 -4.35 12.87 1.99
C ARG A 225 -4.24 11.91 3.17
N VAL A 226 -5.12 10.93 3.28
CA VAL A 226 -5.04 9.85 4.29
C VAL A 226 -3.69 9.14 4.22
N GLU A 227 -3.24 8.74 3.03
CA GLU A 227 -1.96 8.04 2.87
C GLU A 227 -0.76 8.92 3.24
N ILE A 228 -0.81 10.24 2.95
CA ILE A 228 0.24 11.16 3.38
C ILE A 228 0.34 11.20 4.90
N HIS A 229 -0.78 11.39 5.61
CA HIS A 229 -0.78 11.45 7.08
C HIS A 229 -0.43 10.11 7.72
N LYS A 230 -0.84 9.00 7.12
CA LYS A 230 -0.55 7.64 7.57
C LYS A 230 0.95 7.34 7.59
N LYS A 231 1.71 7.88 6.62
CA LYS A 231 3.17 7.73 6.55
C LYS A 231 3.90 8.32 7.76
N PHE A 232 3.30 9.22 8.50
CA PHE A 232 3.86 9.82 9.71
C PHE A 232 3.18 9.33 10.98
N SER A 233 1.86 9.13 10.96
CA SER A 233 1.10 8.74 12.15
C SER A 233 1.43 7.33 12.62
N LEU A 234 1.66 6.36 11.71
CA LEU A 234 2.03 5.00 12.08
C LEU A 234 3.40 4.91 12.76
N PRO A 235 4.48 5.53 12.25
CA PRO A 235 5.74 5.59 12.96
C PRO A 235 5.63 6.31 14.32
N ALA A 236 4.86 7.39 14.40
CA ALA A 236 4.65 8.15 15.65
C ALA A 236 3.99 7.29 16.75
N ALA A 237 3.30 6.21 16.40
CA ALA A 237 2.76 5.28 17.39
C ALA A 237 3.86 4.68 18.29
N CYS A 238 5.10 4.52 17.81
CA CYS A 238 6.20 4.08 18.66
C CYS A 238 6.47 5.04 19.82
N LEU A 239 6.44 6.36 19.57
CA LEU A 239 6.60 7.37 20.63
C LEU A 239 5.46 7.31 21.64
N VAL A 240 4.23 7.21 21.15
CA VAL A 240 3.03 7.14 21.97
C VAL A 240 3.01 5.87 22.81
N PHE A 241 3.38 4.75 22.23
CA PHE A 241 3.48 3.46 22.93
C PHE A 241 4.59 3.48 23.99
N GLY A 242 5.73 4.10 23.69
CA GLY A 242 6.77 4.35 24.69
C GLY A 242 6.29 5.21 25.86
N LEU A 243 5.45 6.23 25.56
CA LEU A 243 4.89 7.12 26.57
C LEU A 243 3.93 6.40 27.54
N ILE A 244 3.07 5.51 27.06
CA ILE A 244 2.08 4.82 27.90
C ILE A 244 2.65 3.58 28.61
N ALA A 245 3.71 2.99 28.09
CA ALA A 245 4.19 1.69 28.55
C ALA A 245 4.62 1.69 30.03
N LEU A 246 5.38 2.71 30.44
CA LEU A 246 5.89 2.78 31.82
C LEU A 246 4.77 2.98 32.86
N PRO A 247 3.88 3.99 32.74
CA PRO A 247 2.84 4.19 33.75
C PRO A 247 1.86 3.02 33.83
N MET A 248 1.58 2.35 32.72
CA MET A 248 0.73 1.16 32.69
C MET A 248 1.41 -0.04 33.35
N GLY A 249 2.71 -0.22 33.14
CA GLY A 249 3.48 -1.27 33.80
C GLY A 249 3.60 -1.07 35.32
N PHE A 250 3.68 0.19 35.78
CA PHE A 250 3.67 0.51 37.20
C PHE A 250 2.30 0.35 37.87
N GLY A 251 1.20 0.57 37.11
CA GLY A 251 -0.16 0.44 37.62
C GLY A 251 -0.62 -1.00 37.80
N ALA A 252 0.15 -1.97 37.31
CA ALA A 252 -0.14 -3.37 37.53
C ALA A 252 -0.03 -3.68 39.04
N ARG A 253 -1.15 -4.08 39.66
CA ARG A 253 -1.22 -4.41 41.11
C ARG A 253 -0.15 -5.42 41.48
N ARG A 254 0.39 -5.31 42.71
CA ARG A 254 1.26 -6.35 43.34
C ARG A 254 0.63 -7.73 43.14
N GLY A 255 1.32 -8.62 42.42
CA GLY A 255 0.78 -9.94 42.08
C GLY A 255 0.12 -10.06 40.71
N ALA A 256 0.12 -8.99 39.88
CA ALA A 256 -0.28 -9.11 38.49
C ALA A 256 0.67 -10.07 37.75
N SER A 257 0.13 -11.18 37.27
CA SER A 257 0.92 -12.19 36.55
C SER A 257 1.50 -11.64 35.26
N LYS A 258 2.58 -12.24 34.78
CA LYS A 258 3.16 -11.92 33.44
C LYS A 258 2.11 -11.92 32.32
N SER A 259 1.02 -12.68 32.48
CA SER A 259 -0.10 -12.77 31.59
C SER A 259 -0.95 -11.48 31.52
N SER A 260 -0.98 -10.68 32.60
CA SER A 260 -1.78 -9.42 32.59
C SER A 260 -1.16 -8.34 31.70
N SER A 261 0.16 -8.22 31.68
CA SER A 261 0.89 -7.27 30.80
C SER A 261 0.76 -7.68 29.34
N PHE A 262 0.76 -8.99 29.06
CA PHE A 262 0.49 -9.55 27.75
C PHE A 262 -0.94 -9.20 27.27
N ALA A 263 -1.95 -9.49 28.09
CA ALA A 263 -3.34 -9.18 27.76
C ALA A 263 -3.54 -7.67 27.55
N LEU A 264 -2.91 -6.83 28.38
CA LEU A 264 -2.98 -5.38 28.25
C LEU A 264 -2.39 -4.89 26.94
N SER A 265 -1.27 -5.43 26.48
CA SER A 265 -0.67 -5.06 25.17
C SER A 265 -1.61 -5.36 24.01
N ILE A 266 -2.27 -6.53 24.04
CA ILE A 266 -3.25 -6.91 23.02
C ILE A 266 -4.42 -5.93 23.00
N VAL A 267 -4.97 -5.58 24.17
CA VAL A 267 -6.11 -4.65 24.27
C VAL A 267 -5.74 -3.28 23.68
N ILE A 268 -4.55 -2.76 24.00
CA ILE A 268 -4.09 -1.46 23.46
C ILE A 268 -3.90 -1.53 21.95
N ILE A 269 -3.30 -2.61 21.43
CA ILE A 269 -3.09 -2.81 20.00
C ILE A 269 -4.44 -2.89 19.29
N LEU A 270 -5.38 -3.68 19.80
CA LEU A 270 -6.73 -3.79 19.22
C LEU A 270 -7.46 -2.44 19.24
N PHE A 271 -7.42 -1.72 20.36
CA PHE A 271 -8.00 -0.38 20.47
C PHE A 271 -7.40 0.57 19.43
N TYR A 272 -6.06 0.61 19.32
CA TYR A 272 -5.36 1.43 18.34
C TYR A 272 -5.84 1.15 16.91
N TRP A 273 -5.92 -0.14 16.55
CA TRP A 273 -6.33 -0.58 15.22
C TRP A 273 -7.79 -0.31 14.91
N VAL A 274 -8.68 -0.53 15.87
CA VAL A 274 -10.10 -0.23 15.69
C VAL A 274 -10.31 1.26 15.44
N VAL A 275 -9.66 2.12 16.25
CA VAL A 275 -9.78 3.58 16.06
C VAL A 275 -9.16 4.02 14.74
N LEU A 276 -7.98 3.49 14.38
CA LEU A 276 -7.30 3.81 13.13
C LEU A 276 -8.12 3.39 11.90
N SER A 277 -8.63 2.15 11.89
CA SER A 277 -9.39 1.61 10.75
C SER A 277 -10.72 2.33 10.55
N ASN A 278 -11.44 2.61 11.63
CA ASN A 278 -12.69 3.37 11.54
C ASN A 278 -12.44 4.83 11.12
N GLY A 279 -11.36 5.44 11.62
CA GLY A 279 -10.92 6.77 11.19
C GLY A 279 -10.55 6.80 9.71
N GLU A 280 -9.80 5.82 9.23
CA GLU A 280 -9.42 5.69 7.81
C GLU A 280 -10.66 5.61 6.92
N GLU A 281 -11.64 4.78 7.28
CA GLU A 281 -12.88 4.65 6.52
C GLU A 281 -13.74 5.92 6.59
N ALA A 282 -13.84 6.57 7.75
CA ALA A 282 -14.56 7.84 7.89
C ALA A 282 -13.93 8.97 7.05
N ALA A 283 -12.61 9.04 6.99
CA ALA A 283 -11.90 9.99 6.15
C ALA A 283 -12.04 9.68 4.66
N ARG A 284 -12.05 8.39 4.30
CA ARG A 284 -12.27 7.93 2.92
C ARG A 284 -13.61 8.37 2.37
N VAL A 285 -14.67 8.28 3.19
CA VAL A 285 -16.04 8.67 2.80
C VAL A 285 -16.25 10.20 2.94
N GLY A 286 -15.23 10.95 3.39
CA GLY A 286 -15.31 12.40 3.57
C GLY A 286 -16.02 12.87 4.83
N LYS A 287 -16.36 11.96 5.77
CA LYS A 287 -17.02 12.30 7.04
C LYS A 287 -16.11 12.90 8.08
N MET A 288 -14.79 12.69 7.94
CA MET A 288 -13.78 13.17 8.86
C MET A 288 -12.57 13.73 8.10
N SER A 289 -11.91 14.75 8.63
CA SER A 289 -10.69 15.26 8.01
C SER A 289 -9.58 14.20 8.05
N PRO A 290 -8.82 13.98 6.96
CA PRO A 290 -7.78 12.97 6.88
C PRO A 290 -6.71 13.09 7.98
N TRP A 291 -6.36 14.33 8.36
CA TRP A 291 -5.43 14.58 9.45
C TRP A 291 -5.96 14.02 10.78
N LEU A 292 -7.17 14.45 11.17
CA LEU A 292 -7.76 14.02 12.45
C LEU A 292 -7.93 12.50 12.50
N ALA A 293 -8.42 11.91 11.43
CA ALA A 293 -8.64 10.47 11.33
C ALA A 293 -7.37 9.64 11.58
N MET A 294 -6.25 10.06 10.99
CA MET A 294 -5.00 9.31 11.11
C MET A 294 -4.25 9.58 12.42
N TRP A 295 -4.43 10.76 13.02
CA TRP A 295 -3.74 11.13 14.26
C TRP A 295 -4.56 10.83 15.51
N LEU A 296 -5.88 10.60 15.39
CA LEU A 296 -6.81 10.37 16.50
C LEU A 296 -6.33 9.28 17.49
N PRO A 297 -5.96 8.07 17.07
CA PRO A 297 -5.51 7.05 17.99
C PRO A 297 -4.23 7.48 18.76
N ASN A 298 -3.30 8.17 18.08
CA ASN A 298 -2.10 8.69 18.70
C ASN A 298 -2.42 9.77 19.75
N LEU A 299 -3.34 10.69 19.42
CA LEU A 299 -3.76 11.76 20.32
C LEU A 299 -4.45 11.22 21.57
N ILE A 300 -5.39 10.26 21.41
CA ILE A 300 -6.09 9.64 22.54
C ILE A 300 -5.10 8.95 23.46
N LEU A 301 -4.22 8.11 22.91
CA LEU A 301 -3.24 7.37 23.71
C LEU A 301 -2.18 8.27 24.31
N ALA A 302 -1.74 9.32 23.61
CA ALA A 302 -0.80 10.29 24.15
C ALA A 302 -1.40 11.07 25.33
N ALA A 303 -2.64 11.56 25.19
CA ALA A 303 -3.35 12.22 26.27
C ALA A 303 -3.54 11.30 27.48
N PHE A 304 -3.90 10.07 27.25
CA PHE A 304 -4.03 9.05 28.30
C PHE A 304 -2.67 8.76 28.96
N GLY A 305 -1.61 8.61 28.22
CA GLY A 305 -0.25 8.40 28.73
C GLY A 305 0.24 9.59 29.57
N LEU A 306 0.03 10.81 29.11
CA LEU A 306 0.34 12.03 29.86
C LEU A 306 -0.47 12.14 31.15
N TYR A 307 -1.76 11.80 31.11
CA TYR A 307 -2.60 11.76 32.32
C TYR A 307 -2.08 10.74 33.35
N LEU A 308 -1.73 9.53 32.91
CA LEU A 308 -1.19 8.51 33.79
C LEU A 308 0.17 8.93 34.40
N LEU A 309 1.02 9.58 33.61
CA LEU A 309 2.29 10.13 34.09
C LEU A 309 2.11 11.24 35.13
N TRP A 310 1.18 12.15 34.85
CA TRP A 310 0.85 13.21 35.80
C TRP A 310 0.35 12.66 37.13
N ARG A 311 -0.56 11.67 37.07
CA ARG A 311 -1.06 10.96 38.24
C ARG A 311 0.07 10.27 39.03
N LEU A 312 0.92 9.53 38.32
CA LEU A 312 2.06 8.81 38.93
C LEU A 312 3.07 9.76 39.59
N ASN A 313 3.22 10.97 39.07
CA ASN A 313 4.08 12.00 39.66
C ASN A 313 3.44 12.67 40.87
N ARG A 314 2.11 12.83 40.87
CA ARG A 314 1.34 13.43 41.97
C ARG A 314 1.28 12.51 43.18
N ASP A 315 1.09 11.22 42.99
CA ASP A 315 1.08 10.24 44.10
C ASP A 315 2.44 10.19 44.87
N LYS A 316 3.55 10.58 44.18
CA LYS A 316 4.85 10.79 44.85
C LYS A 316 4.90 11.92 45.88
N SER A 317 4.14 13.00 45.63
CA SER A 317 4.12 14.15 46.52
C SER A 317 3.32 13.93 47.80
N LEU A 318 2.50 12.85 47.85
CA LEU A 318 1.71 12.47 49.01
C LEU A 318 2.46 11.47 49.92
N ASP A 319 3.34 10.63 49.37
CA ASP A 319 4.14 9.66 50.14
C ASP A 319 5.38 10.26 50.82
N LEU A 320 5.69 11.54 50.58
CA LEU A 320 6.81 12.28 51.18
C LEU A 320 6.33 13.31 52.23
N ARG A 321 5.07 13.30 52.61
CA ARG A 321 4.50 14.00 53.77
C ARG A 321 4.03 13.02 54.81
#